data_dfb170513a428b48d24391892e117f2c
#
_entry.id   dfb170513a428b48d24391892e117f2c
#
_cell.length_a   1.000
_cell.length_b   1.000
_cell.length_c   1.000
_cell.angle_alpha   90.00
_cell.angle_beta   90.00
_cell.angle_gamma   90.00
#
_symmetry.space_group_name_H-M   'P 1'
#
loop_
_entity.id
_entity.type
_entity.pdbx_description
1 polymer ?
#
loop_
_entity_poly.entity_id
_entity_poly.type
_entity_poly.pdbx_seq_one_letter_code
_entity_poly.pdbx_strand_id
1 'polypeptide(L)'
;MALHTPSHSGVGDLLSYASERPLAPGTLVRVPLGSREVLGVVWDADQATGELPDGATLRAIAGMLEGVAPLDAHWRRLVAFAARYYQRALGEVALAALPPQLRDLKPEQLARRLRRPATPAGDTSDTIENIALTAEQESARARIAAEKGPFLLFGSTGSGKTEVYLRCV
;
A
#
# COMPACT_ATOMS: atom_id res chain seq x y z
N MET A 1 -10.68 7.85 -5.47
CA MET A 1 -9.29 7.63 -5.00
C MET A 1 -9.25 7.70 -3.50
N ALA A 2 -8.58 6.73 -2.85
CA ALA A 2 -8.39 6.73 -1.41
C ALA A 2 -7.24 7.68 -1.04
N LEU A 3 -7.51 8.68 -0.19
CA LEU A 3 -6.56 9.70 0.26
C LEU A 3 -6.60 9.80 1.78
N HIS A 4 -5.52 10.27 2.38
CA HIS A 4 -5.55 10.67 3.78
C HIS A 4 -6.25 12.04 3.90
N THR A 5 -7.52 12.01 4.31
CA THR A 5 -8.31 13.21 4.64
C THR A 5 -8.34 13.41 6.15
N PRO A 6 -8.44 14.65 6.64
CA PRO A 6 -8.59 14.90 8.08
C PRO A 6 -9.86 14.23 8.63
N SER A 7 -9.75 13.59 9.77
CA SER A 7 -10.77 12.72 10.39
C SER A 7 -12.13 13.41 10.66
N HIS A 8 -12.21 14.75 10.57
CA HIS A 8 -13.40 15.52 10.86
C HIS A 8 -13.83 16.43 9.70
N SER A 9 -13.31 16.17 8.48
CA SER A 9 -13.56 17.06 7.35
C SER A 9 -14.93 16.89 6.70
N GLY A 10 -15.74 15.92 7.08
CA GLY A 10 -16.99 15.58 6.37
C GLY A 10 -16.78 15.13 4.93
N VAL A 11 -15.53 14.99 4.50
CA VAL A 11 -15.15 14.52 3.16
C VAL A 11 -15.19 13.00 3.17
N GLY A 12 -15.86 12.42 2.18
CA GLY A 12 -15.96 10.95 2.07
C GLY A 12 -14.60 10.26 1.95
N ASP A 13 -14.62 8.96 2.20
CA ASP A 13 -13.41 8.12 2.15
C ASP A 13 -12.73 8.06 0.77
N LEU A 14 -13.51 8.32 -0.28
CA LEU A 14 -13.05 8.32 -1.66
C LEU A 14 -13.37 9.66 -2.33
N LEU A 15 -12.37 10.25 -3.00
CA LEU A 15 -12.52 11.45 -3.79
C LEU A 15 -12.39 11.14 -5.28
N SER A 16 -13.19 11.84 -6.09
CA SER A 16 -13.15 11.73 -7.55
C SER A 16 -12.23 12.77 -8.16
N TYR A 17 -11.44 12.35 -9.13
CA TYR A 17 -10.52 13.19 -9.91
C TYR A 17 -10.61 12.83 -11.40
N ALA A 18 -10.34 13.81 -12.27
CA ALA A 18 -10.20 13.57 -13.70
C ALA A 18 -8.81 13.01 -14.02
N SER A 19 -8.74 12.11 -15.01
CA SER A 19 -7.50 11.59 -15.57
C SER A 19 -7.62 11.55 -17.09
N GLU A 20 -6.57 11.92 -17.80
CA GLU A 20 -6.51 11.86 -19.27
C GLU A 20 -6.54 10.43 -19.82
N ARG A 21 -6.15 9.47 -19.00
CA ARG A 21 -6.13 8.03 -19.35
C ARG A 21 -6.79 7.20 -18.26
N PRO A 22 -7.38 6.05 -18.61
CA PRO A 22 -7.87 5.10 -17.63
C PRO A 22 -6.74 4.65 -16.71
N LEU A 23 -7.00 4.63 -15.40
CA LEU A 23 -6.06 4.17 -14.39
C LEU A 23 -6.58 2.87 -13.77
N ALA A 24 -5.71 1.87 -13.71
CA ALA A 24 -6.05 0.62 -13.04
C ALA A 24 -6.21 0.83 -11.53
N PRO A 25 -7.15 0.14 -10.87
CA PRO A 25 -7.24 0.13 -9.42
C PRO A 25 -5.91 -0.32 -8.79
N GLY A 26 -5.50 0.36 -7.73
CA GLY A 26 -4.21 0.17 -7.07
C GLY A 26 -3.09 1.09 -7.57
N THR A 27 -3.29 1.84 -8.67
CA THR A 27 -2.30 2.80 -9.16
C THR A 27 -2.06 3.90 -8.13
N LEU A 28 -0.79 4.22 -7.88
CA LEU A 28 -0.39 5.34 -7.03
C LEU A 28 -0.35 6.64 -7.84
N VAL A 29 -1.02 7.66 -7.32
CA VAL A 29 -1.16 8.97 -8.00
C VAL A 29 -0.86 10.12 -7.05
N ARG A 30 -0.47 11.26 -7.61
CA ARG A 30 -0.47 12.54 -6.93
C ARG A 30 -1.73 13.31 -7.29
N VAL A 31 -2.41 13.82 -6.30
CA VAL A 31 -3.65 14.58 -6.49
C VAL A 31 -3.64 15.85 -5.66
N PRO A 32 -4.24 16.92 -6.18
CA PRO A 32 -4.38 18.17 -5.43
C PRO A 32 -5.45 18.02 -4.34
N LEU A 33 -5.08 18.27 -3.09
CA LEU A 33 -5.99 18.34 -1.95
C LEU A 33 -5.80 19.69 -1.25
N GLY A 34 -6.78 20.60 -1.42
CA GLY A 34 -6.62 22.00 -1.02
C GLY A 34 -5.47 22.65 -1.79
N SER A 35 -4.50 23.21 -1.08
CA SER A 35 -3.27 23.81 -1.63
C SER A 35 -2.07 22.86 -1.72
N ARG A 36 -2.25 21.59 -1.37
CA ARG A 36 -1.17 20.59 -1.33
C ARG A 36 -1.41 19.51 -2.34
N GLU A 37 -0.32 18.88 -2.80
CA GLU A 37 -0.37 17.62 -3.50
C GLU A 37 -0.13 16.48 -2.51
N VAL A 38 -1.02 15.50 -2.54
CA VAL A 38 -0.94 14.32 -1.67
C VAL A 38 -0.89 13.04 -2.48
N LEU A 39 -0.33 12.00 -1.87
CA LEU A 39 -0.39 10.65 -2.44
C LEU A 39 -1.81 10.10 -2.32
N GLY A 40 -2.27 9.45 -3.38
CA GLY A 40 -3.53 8.73 -3.42
C GLY A 40 -3.38 7.35 -4.06
N VAL A 41 -4.31 6.48 -3.77
CA VAL A 41 -4.44 5.16 -4.40
C VAL A 41 -5.73 5.15 -5.21
N VAL A 42 -5.64 4.81 -6.48
CA VAL A 42 -6.84 4.58 -7.31
C VAL A 42 -7.60 3.39 -6.73
N TRP A 43 -8.88 3.59 -6.44
CA TRP A 43 -9.71 2.56 -5.83
C TRP A 43 -10.74 2.01 -6.82
N ASP A 44 -11.30 0.86 -6.52
CA ASP A 44 -12.29 0.21 -7.38
C ASP A 44 -13.54 1.11 -7.52
N ALA A 45 -14.05 1.27 -8.75
CA ALA A 45 -15.14 2.17 -9.06
C ALA A 45 -16.45 1.78 -8.36
N ASP A 46 -16.66 0.49 -8.11
CA ASP A 46 -17.87 -0.05 -7.44
C ASP A 46 -18.03 0.44 -5.99
N GLN A 47 -16.97 1.02 -5.41
CA GLN A 47 -17.01 1.59 -4.06
C GLN A 47 -17.16 3.12 -4.06
N ALA A 48 -17.21 3.75 -5.23
CA ALA A 48 -17.53 5.17 -5.33
C ALA A 48 -19.02 5.36 -5.08
N THR A 49 -19.38 5.65 -3.85
CA THR A 49 -20.75 5.99 -3.44
C THR A 49 -20.99 7.47 -3.72
N GLY A 50 -21.69 7.76 -4.81
CA GLY A 50 -22.22 9.09 -5.08
C GLY A 50 -22.14 9.47 -6.55
N GLU A 51 -23.24 9.91 -7.09
CA GLU A 51 -23.27 10.67 -8.34
C GLU A 51 -22.51 12.00 -8.11
N LEU A 52 -21.74 12.40 -9.11
CA LEU A 52 -21.14 13.74 -9.07
C LEU A 52 -22.28 14.77 -9.04
N PRO A 53 -22.21 15.77 -8.15
CA PRO A 53 -23.19 16.85 -8.18
C PRO A 53 -23.24 17.49 -9.57
N ASP A 54 -24.43 17.81 -10.05
CA ASP A 54 -24.61 18.49 -11.32
C ASP A 54 -23.75 19.77 -11.38
N GLY A 55 -22.94 19.89 -12.44
CA GLY A 55 -22.03 21.00 -12.63
C GLY A 55 -20.70 20.92 -11.86
N ALA A 56 -20.41 19.83 -11.16
CA ALA A 56 -19.13 19.65 -10.48
C ALA A 56 -17.99 19.47 -11.48
N THR A 57 -17.00 20.34 -11.42
CA THR A 57 -15.76 20.19 -12.19
C THR A 57 -14.76 19.35 -11.39
N LEU A 58 -14.38 18.21 -11.92
CA LEU A 58 -13.35 17.36 -11.33
C LEU A 58 -11.98 18.01 -11.51
N ARG A 59 -11.21 18.04 -10.44
CA ARG A 59 -9.80 18.44 -10.52
C ARG A 59 -9.01 17.30 -11.17
N ALA A 60 -8.05 17.67 -12.02
CA ALA A 60 -7.16 16.68 -12.62
C ALA A 60 -6.18 16.12 -11.58
N ILE A 61 -5.74 14.87 -11.78
CA ILE A 61 -4.59 14.34 -11.05
C ILE A 61 -3.35 15.16 -11.41
N ALA A 62 -2.44 15.34 -10.46
CA ALA A 62 -1.18 16.05 -10.69
C ALA A 62 -0.13 15.15 -11.37
N GLY A 63 -0.24 13.84 -11.19
CA GLY A 63 0.65 12.88 -11.84
C GLY A 63 0.47 11.47 -11.32
N MET A 64 1.19 10.53 -11.90
CA MET A 64 1.21 9.12 -11.54
C MET A 64 2.62 8.74 -11.09
N LEU A 65 2.74 7.85 -10.12
CA LEU A 65 4.03 7.30 -9.72
C LEU A 65 4.43 6.18 -10.68
N GLU A 66 5.09 6.55 -11.77
CA GLU A 66 5.56 5.61 -12.77
C GLU A 66 6.63 4.67 -12.20
N GLY A 67 6.64 3.42 -12.68
CA GLY A 67 7.60 2.40 -12.24
C GLY A 67 7.23 1.67 -10.96
N VAL A 68 6.08 2.01 -10.34
CA VAL A 68 5.48 1.23 -9.26
C VAL A 68 4.28 0.49 -9.83
N ALA A 69 4.30 -0.84 -9.71
CA ALA A 69 3.16 -1.65 -10.13
C ALA A 69 1.91 -1.28 -9.30
N PRO A 70 0.71 -1.32 -9.91
CA PRO A 70 -0.52 -1.13 -9.15
C PRO A 70 -0.64 -2.13 -8.01
N LEU A 71 -1.07 -1.65 -6.86
CA LEU A 71 -1.32 -2.50 -5.69
C LEU A 71 -2.43 -3.50 -6.00
N ASP A 72 -2.18 -4.76 -5.75
CA ASP A 72 -3.06 -5.84 -6.17
C ASP A 72 -4.43 -5.86 -5.46
N ALA A 73 -5.34 -6.69 -5.94
CA ALA A 73 -6.67 -6.79 -5.38
C ALA A 73 -6.68 -7.40 -3.96
N HIS A 74 -5.69 -8.24 -3.62
CA HIS A 74 -5.60 -8.82 -2.27
C HIS A 74 -5.22 -7.75 -1.26
N TRP A 75 -4.23 -6.92 -1.59
CA TRP A 75 -3.83 -5.79 -0.77
C TRP A 75 -5.01 -4.82 -0.55
N ARG A 76 -5.73 -4.44 -1.63
CA ARG A 76 -6.87 -3.52 -1.52
C ARG A 76 -8.00 -4.10 -0.65
N ARG A 77 -8.29 -5.40 -0.78
CA ARG A 77 -9.29 -6.07 0.07
C ARG A 77 -8.87 -6.12 1.53
N LEU A 78 -7.59 -6.39 1.82
CA LEU A 78 -7.06 -6.38 3.18
C LEU A 78 -7.16 -4.99 3.80
N VAL A 79 -6.78 -3.95 3.07
CA VAL A 79 -6.89 -2.55 3.52
C VAL A 79 -8.35 -2.16 3.77
N ALA A 80 -9.26 -2.49 2.85
CA ALA A 80 -10.69 -2.23 3.03
C ALA A 80 -11.28 -2.97 4.25
N PHE A 81 -10.87 -4.22 4.46
CA PHE A 81 -11.25 -4.98 5.66
C PHE A 81 -10.73 -4.29 6.92
N ALA A 82 -9.44 -3.94 6.97
CA ALA A 82 -8.82 -3.30 8.12
C ALA A 82 -9.45 -1.92 8.43
N ALA A 83 -9.72 -1.11 7.41
CA ALA A 83 -10.38 0.18 7.56
C ALA A 83 -11.75 0.01 8.23
N ARG A 84 -12.56 -0.93 7.74
CA ARG A 84 -13.88 -1.21 8.30
C ARG A 84 -13.82 -1.83 9.70
N TYR A 85 -12.90 -2.77 9.93
CA TYR A 85 -12.74 -3.43 11.22
C TYR A 85 -12.31 -2.46 12.33
N TYR A 86 -11.35 -1.58 12.03
CA TYR A 86 -10.83 -0.58 12.98
C TYR A 86 -11.60 0.75 12.94
N GLN A 87 -12.65 0.85 12.12
CA GLN A 87 -13.45 2.07 11.95
C GLN A 87 -12.58 3.30 11.61
N ARG A 88 -11.66 3.11 10.68
CA ARG A 88 -10.75 4.15 10.18
C ARG A 88 -11.07 4.50 8.74
N ALA A 89 -10.73 5.73 8.35
CA ALA A 89 -10.85 6.14 6.96
C ALA A 89 -9.99 5.26 6.04
N LEU A 90 -10.56 4.85 4.90
CA LEU A 90 -9.89 3.95 3.96
C LEU A 90 -8.53 4.49 3.52
N GLY A 91 -8.45 5.78 3.19
CA GLY A 91 -7.21 6.42 2.78
C GLY A 91 -6.17 6.50 3.90
N GLU A 92 -6.59 6.65 5.16
CA GLU A 92 -5.69 6.61 6.30
C GLU A 92 -4.98 5.25 6.39
N VAL A 93 -5.75 4.15 6.33
CA VAL A 93 -5.21 2.79 6.40
C VAL A 93 -4.36 2.47 5.17
N ALA A 94 -4.85 2.82 3.97
CA ALA A 94 -4.12 2.60 2.73
C ALA A 94 -2.74 3.26 2.75
N LEU A 95 -2.67 4.53 3.15
CA LEU A 95 -1.39 5.23 3.18
C LEU A 95 -0.52 4.83 4.37
N ALA A 96 -1.10 4.38 5.49
CA ALA A 96 -0.32 3.83 6.61
C ALA A 96 0.37 2.51 6.23
N ALA A 97 -0.25 1.71 5.36
CA ALA A 97 0.31 0.45 4.87
C ALA A 97 1.41 0.62 3.81
N LEU A 98 1.67 1.86 3.34
CA LEU A 98 2.72 2.15 2.37
C LEU A 98 3.97 2.71 3.06
N PRO A 99 5.18 2.46 2.50
CA PRO A 99 6.41 3.05 3.01
C PRO A 99 6.28 4.58 3.14
N PRO A 100 6.64 5.18 4.29
CA PRO A 100 6.50 6.62 4.51
C PRO A 100 7.17 7.47 3.44
N GLN A 101 8.29 6.98 2.89
CA GLN A 101 9.04 7.66 1.84
C GLN A 101 8.22 7.92 0.57
N LEU A 102 7.25 7.06 0.25
CA LEU A 102 6.39 7.25 -0.92
C LEU A 102 5.44 8.45 -0.77
N ARG A 103 5.12 8.85 0.46
CA ARG A 103 4.21 9.98 0.71
C ARG A 103 4.80 11.31 0.26
N ASP A 104 6.12 11.47 0.42
CA ASP A 104 6.82 12.73 0.19
C ASP A 104 7.57 12.76 -1.15
N LEU A 105 7.75 11.60 -1.81
CA LEU A 105 8.43 11.52 -3.09
C LEU A 105 7.61 12.14 -4.21
N LYS A 106 8.21 13.08 -4.93
CA LYS A 106 7.69 13.54 -6.21
C LYS A 106 7.93 12.48 -7.30
N PRO A 107 7.10 12.45 -8.38
CA PRO A 107 7.26 11.47 -9.46
C PRO A 107 8.67 11.41 -10.03
N GLU A 108 9.31 12.58 -10.22
CA GLU A 108 10.67 12.68 -10.77
C GLU A 108 11.72 12.09 -9.81
N GLN A 109 11.53 12.29 -8.50
CA GLN A 109 12.42 11.73 -7.48
C GLN A 109 12.33 10.21 -7.41
N LEU A 110 11.11 9.68 -7.56
CA LEU A 110 10.88 8.25 -7.63
C LEU A 110 11.51 7.66 -8.89
N ALA A 111 11.26 8.25 -10.06
CA ALA A 111 11.85 7.80 -11.32
C ALA A 111 13.40 7.78 -11.25
N ARG A 112 14.00 8.80 -10.62
CA ARG A 112 15.45 8.84 -10.37
C ARG A 112 15.92 7.71 -9.44
N ARG A 113 15.17 7.39 -8.39
CA ARG A 113 15.51 6.30 -7.46
C ARG A 113 15.40 4.95 -8.14
N LEU A 114 14.36 4.71 -8.93
CA LEU A 114 14.15 3.46 -9.66
C LEU A 114 15.19 3.24 -10.77
N ARG A 115 15.73 4.32 -11.36
CA ARG A 115 16.82 4.24 -12.35
C ARG A 115 18.20 3.99 -11.73
N ARG A 116 18.35 4.23 -10.43
CA ARG A 116 19.59 3.93 -9.75
C ARG A 116 19.74 2.42 -9.70
N PRO A 117 20.79 1.81 -10.32
CA PRO A 117 21.01 0.39 -10.17
C PRO A 117 21.03 0.09 -8.67
N ALA A 118 20.35 -0.97 -8.27
CA ALA A 118 20.48 -1.46 -6.91
C ALA A 118 21.98 -1.58 -6.67
N THR A 119 22.52 -0.72 -5.80
CA THR A 119 23.89 -0.93 -5.32
C THR A 119 23.85 -2.37 -4.82
N PRO A 120 24.67 -3.29 -5.38
CA PRO A 120 24.74 -4.61 -4.81
C PRO A 120 24.89 -4.34 -3.31
N ALA A 121 24.00 -4.91 -2.51
CA ALA A 121 24.10 -4.85 -1.08
C ALA A 121 25.57 -5.25 -0.84
N GLY A 122 26.42 -4.23 -0.60
CA GLY A 122 27.81 -4.48 -0.31
C GLY A 122 27.77 -5.47 0.80
N ASP A 123 28.63 -6.47 0.77
CA ASP A 123 28.73 -7.57 1.72
C ASP A 123 28.48 -7.13 3.17
N THR A 124 27.26 -6.73 3.46
CA THR A 124 26.70 -6.69 4.80
C THR A 124 26.22 -8.07 5.20
N SER A 125 26.79 -9.11 4.57
CA SER A 125 26.75 -10.47 5.06
C SER A 125 27.52 -10.63 6.38
N ASP A 126 28.24 -9.61 6.83
CA ASP A 126 28.75 -9.55 8.18
C ASP A 126 27.58 -9.21 9.11
N THR A 127 27.08 -10.27 9.78
CA THR A 127 26.22 -10.25 10.96
C THR A 127 24.70 -10.13 10.81
N ILE A 128 24.06 -10.55 9.75
CA ILE A 128 22.82 -11.24 9.95
C ILE A 128 23.25 -12.68 10.27
N GLU A 129 23.45 -12.98 11.55
CA GLU A 129 23.52 -14.35 12.02
C GLU A 129 22.40 -15.10 11.34
N ASN A 130 22.75 -16.09 10.55
CA ASN A 130 21.77 -16.89 9.82
C ASN A 130 21.09 -17.76 10.89
N ILE A 131 20.16 -17.13 11.64
CA ILE A 131 19.44 -17.75 12.74
C ILE A 131 18.73 -18.95 12.14
N ALA A 132 19.19 -20.15 12.48
CA ALA A 132 18.57 -21.38 12.02
C ALA A 132 17.13 -21.42 12.54
N LEU A 133 16.18 -21.64 11.63
CA LEU A 133 14.80 -21.86 12.03
C LEU A 133 14.67 -23.13 12.87
N THR A 134 13.80 -23.10 13.86
CA THR A 134 13.41 -24.34 14.55
C THR A 134 12.64 -25.25 13.60
N ALA A 135 12.54 -26.54 13.92
CA ALA A 135 11.78 -27.49 13.12
C ALA A 135 10.31 -27.08 12.94
N GLU A 136 9.69 -26.46 13.95
CA GLU A 136 8.33 -25.95 13.90
C GLU A 136 8.20 -24.73 12.97
N GLN A 137 9.15 -23.79 13.04
CA GLN A 137 9.20 -22.62 12.17
C GLN A 137 9.42 -23.03 10.71
N GLU A 138 10.31 -23.99 10.45
CA GLU A 138 10.55 -24.50 9.10
C GLU A 138 9.32 -25.23 8.55
N SER A 139 8.64 -26.03 9.36
CA SER A 139 7.37 -26.67 8.99
C SER A 139 6.29 -25.63 8.65
N ALA A 140 6.17 -24.57 9.45
CA ALA A 140 5.22 -23.50 9.18
C ALA A 140 5.55 -22.78 7.87
N ARG A 141 6.84 -22.46 7.62
CA ARG A 141 7.32 -21.86 6.38
C ARG A 141 7.01 -22.72 5.16
N ALA A 142 7.30 -24.01 5.25
CA ALA A 142 7.05 -24.97 4.18
C ALA A 142 5.56 -25.06 3.82
N ARG A 143 4.68 -25.06 4.82
CA ARG A 143 3.23 -25.05 4.60
C ARG A 143 2.75 -23.76 3.94
N ILE A 144 3.23 -22.59 4.39
CA ILE A 144 2.90 -21.30 3.78
C ILE A 144 3.33 -21.26 2.31
N ALA A 145 4.48 -21.87 1.97
CA ALA A 145 4.97 -21.92 0.60
C ALA A 145 4.19 -22.90 -0.30
N ALA A 146 3.71 -24.00 0.25
CA ALA A 146 3.09 -25.09 -0.51
C ALA A 146 1.57 -24.96 -0.67
N GLU A 147 0.90 -24.33 0.26
CA GLU A 147 -0.56 -24.30 0.35
C GLU A 147 -1.12 -22.88 0.08
N LYS A 148 -2.40 -22.80 -0.31
CA LYS A 148 -3.11 -21.53 -0.41
C LYS A 148 -3.74 -21.19 0.93
N GLY A 149 -3.38 -19.99 1.48
CA GLY A 149 -4.00 -19.45 2.69
C GLY A 149 -5.50 -19.16 2.58
N PRO A 150 -6.09 -18.63 3.63
CA PRO A 150 -5.41 -17.92 4.72
C PRO A 150 -4.77 -18.84 5.77
N PHE A 151 -3.65 -18.38 6.35
CA PHE A 151 -2.95 -19.09 7.43
C PHE A 151 -3.04 -18.31 8.74
N LEU A 152 -3.18 -19.01 9.85
CA LEU A 152 -3.00 -18.46 11.19
C LEU A 152 -1.69 -18.96 11.77
N LEU A 153 -0.68 -18.10 11.87
CA LEU A 153 0.56 -18.42 12.58
C LEU A 153 0.37 -18.09 14.07
N PHE A 154 0.17 -19.14 14.86
CA PHE A 154 -0.01 -19.03 16.29
C PHE A 154 1.31 -19.34 17.05
N GLY A 155 1.56 -18.61 18.13
CA GLY A 155 2.72 -18.80 18.99
C GLY A 155 2.83 -17.72 20.06
N SER A 156 3.51 -18.02 21.15
CA SER A 156 3.75 -17.05 22.24
C SER A 156 4.58 -15.84 21.78
N THR A 157 4.59 -14.80 22.58
CA THR A 157 5.50 -13.66 22.36
C THR A 157 6.95 -14.17 22.45
N GLY A 158 7.80 -13.76 21.52
CA GLY A 158 9.19 -14.23 21.47
C GLY A 158 9.41 -15.58 20.78
N SER A 159 8.37 -16.27 20.27
CA SER A 159 8.50 -17.56 19.57
C SER A 159 9.12 -17.46 18.17
N GLY A 160 9.59 -16.28 17.75
CA GLY A 160 10.22 -16.07 16.45
C GLY A 160 9.27 -16.05 15.25
N LYS A 161 7.98 -15.75 15.44
CA LYS A 161 7.01 -15.60 14.33
C LYS A 161 7.47 -14.61 13.26
N THR A 162 8.12 -13.53 13.68
CA THR A 162 8.66 -12.52 12.77
C THR A 162 9.70 -13.11 11.81
N GLU A 163 10.53 -14.02 12.29
CA GLU A 163 11.52 -14.71 11.45
C GLU A 163 10.85 -15.56 10.36
N VAL A 164 9.76 -16.24 10.70
CA VAL A 164 8.96 -16.98 9.70
C VAL A 164 8.40 -16.03 8.65
N TYR A 165 7.82 -14.87 9.05
CA TYR A 165 7.30 -13.88 8.10
C TYR A 165 8.39 -13.33 7.17
N LEU A 166 9.56 -12.96 7.72
CA LEU A 166 10.66 -12.42 6.94
C LEU A 166 11.21 -13.41 5.90
N ARG A 167 11.06 -14.70 6.15
CA ARG A 167 11.49 -15.77 5.22
C ARG A 167 10.41 -16.19 4.23
N CYS A 168 9.20 -15.66 4.33
CA CYS A 168 8.11 -15.88 3.39
C CYS A 168 7.96 -14.77 2.35
N VAL A 169 8.74 -13.68 2.46
CA VAL A 169 8.71 -12.49 1.57
C VAL A 169 9.87 -12.55 0.52
#